data_84fc7727d28971836e1a54bfd623ae8c
#
_entry.id   84fc7727d28971836e1a54bfd623ae8c
#
_cell.length_a   1.000
_cell.length_b   1.000
_cell.length_c   1.000
_cell.angle_alpha   90.00
_cell.angle_beta   90.00
_cell.angle_gamma   90.00
#
_symmetry.space_group_name_H-M   'P 1'
#
loop_
_entity.id
_entity.type
_entity.pdbx_description
1 polymer ?
#
loop_
_entity_poly.entity_id
_entity_poly.type
_entity_poly.pdbx_seq_one_letter_code
_entity_poly.pdbx_strand_id
1 'polypeptide(L)'
;MVFIYGPVASGKLTVARELGRLTGFSVFHNHLIVDAVASVFPFGTEQFVRLRERMWLDMMHEAAVAARSLVFTFAPEPSVAEGFALRARDVVEAAGGRTRFVRLSVPAAEQEKRLVAPSRAEFGKLRSLDLLRELREQFAAAERAMPEPQVAIDTCTLAPADAARAIVKALALPLASTK
;
A
#
# COMPACT_ATOMS: atom_id res chain seq x y z
N MET A 1 -7.06 9.19 5.45
CA MET A 1 -6.09 8.12 5.08
C MET A 1 -5.41 8.45 3.77
N VAL A 2 -4.09 8.18 3.64
CA VAL A 2 -3.38 8.14 2.36
C VAL A 2 -3.21 6.67 1.97
N PHE A 3 -3.82 6.26 0.86
CA PHE A 3 -3.79 4.90 0.34
C PHE A 3 -2.76 4.82 -0.80
N ILE A 4 -1.56 4.32 -0.53
CA ILE A 4 -0.47 4.19 -1.51
C ILE A 4 -0.55 2.82 -2.17
N TYR A 5 -0.78 2.77 -3.48
CA TYR A 5 -0.80 1.53 -4.23
C TYR A 5 0.20 1.55 -5.40
N GLY A 6 0.42 0.39 -6.00
CA GLY A 6 1.30 0.22 -7.14
C GLY A 6 1.93 -1.17 -7.17
N PRO A 7 2.70 -1.49 -8.20
CA PRO A 7 3.22 -2.83 -8.40
C PRO A 7 4.16 -3.29 -7.27
N VAL A 8 4.35 -4.58 -7.17
CA VAL A 8 5.35 -5.17 -6.25
C VAL A 8 6.72 -4.50 -6.50
N ALA A 9 7.50 -4.28 -5.45
CA ALA A 9 8.81 -3.63 -5.50
C ALA A 9 8.84 -2.15 -5.96
N SER A 10 7.70 -1.45 -6.04
CA SER A 10 7.65 -0.01 -6.36
C SER A 10 8.08 0.93 -5.21
N GLY A 11 8.58 0.43 -4.08
CA GLY A 11 9.08 1.26 -2.99
C GLY A 11 8.01 1.81 -2.03
N LYS A 12 6.77 1.30 -2.07
CA LYS A 12 5.64 1.80 -1.27
C LYS A 12 5.93 1.97 0.22
N LEU A 13 6.50 0.96 0.86
CA LEU A 13 6.79 1.02 2.29
C LEU A 13 7.86 2.08 2.63
N THR A 14 8.87 2.23 1.78
CA THR A 14 9.93 3.24 1.97
C THR A 14 9.34 4.65 1.87
N VAL A 15 8.54 4.91 0.83
CA VAL A 15 7.85 6.20 0.66
C VAL A 15 6.84 6.45 1.78
N ALA A 16 6.10 5.42 2.21
CA ALA A 16 5.16 5.53 3.32
C ALA A 16 5.84 5.88 4.65
N ARG A 17 7.01 5.30 4.94
CA ARG A 17 7.81 5.64 6.12
C ARG A 17 8.28 7.10 6.10
N GLU A 18 8.77 7.59 4.96
CA GLU A 18 9.12 9.00 4.79
C GLU A 18 7.91 9.93 4.93
N LEU A 19 6.78 9.54 4.35
CA LEU A 19 5.53 10.29 4.49
C LEU A 19 5.07 10.35 5.95
N GLY A 20 5.10 9.22 6.66
CA GLY A 20 4.79 9.16 8.09
C GLY A 20 5.71 10.06 8.91
N ARG A 21 7.02 10.09 8.61
CA ARG A 21 7.99 10.96 9.28
C ARG A 21 7.68 12.45 9.05
N LEU A 22 7.29 12.83 7.83
CA LEU A 22 6.96 14.22 7.48
C LEU A 22 5.64 14.70 8.08
N THR A 23 4.64 13.82 8.16
CA THR A 23 3.25 14.20 8.53
C THR A 23 2.85 13.80 9.95
N GLY A 24 3.60 12.89 10.59
CA GLY A 24 3.17 12.27 11.85
C GLY A 24 2.08 11.19 11.67
N PHE A 25 1.71 10.84 10.43
CA PHE A 25 0.72 9.81 10.16
C PHE A 25 1.27 8.42 10.49
N SER A 26 0.43 7.56 11.06
CA SER A 26 0.80 6.18 11.35
C SER A 26 0.94 5.37 10.06
N VAL A 27 2.05 4.64 9.91
CA VAL A 27 2.26 3.77 8.75
C VAL A 27 1.67 2.40 9.02
N PHE A 28 0.56 2.10 8.38
CA PHE A 28 -0.12 0.81 8.41
C PHE A 28 0.13 0.09 7.07
N HIS A 29 1.22 -0.68 6.98
CA HIS A 29 1.51 -1.41 5.75
C HIS A 29 0.82 -2.79 5.74
N ASN A 30 0.38 -3.21 4.56
CA ASN A 30 -0.42 -4.43 4.36
C ASN A 30 0.19 -5.70 5.00
N HIS A 31 1.52 -5.85 4.99
CA HIS A 31 2.19 -7.03 5.54
C HIS A 31 2.03 -7.20 7.05
N LEU A 32 1.70 -6.17 7.81
CA LEU A 32 1.41 -6.33 9.24
C LEU A 32 0.29 -7.34 9.49
N ILE A 33 -0.76 -7.27 8.66
CA ILE A 33 -1.89 -8.20 8.75
C ILE A 33 -1.61 -9.48 7.95
N VAL A 34 -0.98 -9.38 6.78
CA VAL A 34 -0.60 -10.54 5.97
C VAL A 34 0.21 -11.52 6.80
N ASP A 35 1.27 -11.05 7.47
CA ASP A 35 2.16 -11.90 8.26
C ASP A 35 1.45 -12.45 9.51
N ALA A 36 0.60 -11.64 10.17
CA ALA A 36 -0.20 -12.08 11.32
C ALA A 36 -1.17 -13.20 10.93
N VAL A 37 -1.89 -13.07 9.81
CA VAL A 37 -2.84 -14.10 9.36
C VAL A 37 -2.11 -15.32 8.82
N ALA A 38 -1.00 -15.13 8.08
CA ALA A 38 -0.18 -16.21 7.53
C ALA A 38 0.48 -17.07 8.61
N SER A 39 0.65 -16.55 9.82
CA SER A 39 1.18 -17.34 10.95
C SER A 39 0.25 -18.48 11.39
N VAL A 40 -1.04 -18.41 11.02
CA VAL A 40 -2.08 -19.39 11.38
C VAL A 40 -2.67 -20.08 10.15
N PHE A 41 -2.93 -19.32 9.08
CA PHE A 41 -3.61 -19.81 7.88
C PHE A 41 -2.70 -19.71 6.65
N PRO A 42 -2.48 -20.79 5.87
CA PRO A 42 -1.68 -20.74 4.67
C PRO A 42 -2.18 -19.64 3.69
N PHE A 43 -1.24 -18.99 3.02
CA PHE A 43 -1.55 -17.95 2.03
C PHE A 43 -2.50 -18.47 0.95
N GLY A 44 -3.51 -17.68 0.60
CA GLY A 44 -4.50 -18.00 -0.44
C GLY A 44 -5.66 -18.87 0.00
N THR A 45 -5.67 -19.41 1.24
CA THR A 45 -6.85 -20.12 1.76
C THR A 45 -8.01 -19.15 1.98
N GLU A 46 -9.24 -19.65 1.96
CA GLU A 46 -10.44 -18.84 2.20
C GLU A 46 -10.38 -18.07 3.52
N GLN A 47 -9.92 -18.73 4.59
CA GLN A 47 -9.73 -18.13 5.91
C GLN A 47 -8.72 -16.99 5.86
N PHE A 48 -7.58 -17.21 5.18
CA PHE A 48 -6.54 -16.19 5.01
C PHE A 48 -7.09 -14.96 4.28
N VAL A 49 -7.74 -15.14 3.14
CA VAL A 49 -8.28 -14.03 2.32
C VAL A 49 -9.30 -13.24 3.12
N ARG A 50 -10.29 -13.93 3.72
CA ARG A 50 -11.36 -13.29 4.49
C ARG A 50 -10.86 -12.52 5.70
N LEU A 51 -10.00 -13.13 6.52
CA LEU A 51 -9.48 -12.49 7.73
C LEU A 51 -8.57 -11.32 7.41
N ARG A 52 -7.68 -11.46 6.42
CA ARG A 52 -6.79 -10.39 5.99
C ARG A 52 -7.57 -9.12 5.60
N GLU A 53 -8.55 -9.26 4.70
CA GLU A 53 -9.34 -8.11 4.23
C GLU A 53 -10.17 -7.49 5.36
N ARG A 54 -10.81 -8.33 6.17
CA ARG A 54 -11.58 -7.88 7.33
C ARG A 54 -10.70 -7.08 8.30
N MET A 55 -9.55 -7.60 8.68
CA MET A 55 -8.65 -6.92 9.63
C MET A 55 -8.09 -5.61 9.07
N TRP A 56 -7.84 -5.52 7.76
CA TRP A 56 -7.47 -4.25 7.14
C TRP A 56 -8.60 -3.22 7.26
N LEU A 57 -9.83 -3.60 6.93
CA LEU A 57 -11.00 -2.70 6.98
C LEU A 57 -11.34 -2.29 8.43
N ASP A 58 -11.30 -3.23 9.37
CA ASP A 58 -11.55 -2.95 10.81
C ASP A 58 -10.51 -1.94 11.33
N MET A 59 -9.23 -2.11 11.02
CA MET A 59 -8.17 -1.17 11.43
C MET A 59 -8.36 0.22 10.81
N MET A 60 -8.77 0.31 9.54
CA MET A 60 -9.03 1.59 8.87
C MET A 60 -10.25 2.29 9.46
N HIS A 61 -11.31 1.53 9.77
CA HIS A 61 -12.52 2.05 10.44
C HIS A 61 -12.18 2.65 11.81
N GLU A 62 -11.55 1.86 12.68
CA GLU A 62 -11.20 2.29 14.04
C GLU A 62 -10.26 3.50 14.04
N ALA A 63 -9.31 3.54 13.10
CA ALA A 63 -8.45 4.71 12.95
C ALA A 63 -9.24 5.96 12.55
N ALA A 64 -10.23 5.84 11.66
CA ALA A 64 -11.06 6.95 11.24
C ALA A 64 -11.97 7.43 12.39
N VAL A 65 -12.62 6.51 13.12
CA VAL A 65 -13.41 6.82 14.32
C VAL A 65 -12.58 7.56 15.37
N ALA A 66 -11.33 7.12 15.58
CA ALA A 66 -10.39 7.74 16.52
C ALA A 66 -9.71 9.01 15.96
N ALA A 67 -10.13 9.52 14.81
CA ALA A 67 -9.50 10.66 14.10
C ALA A 67 -7.98 10.49 13.88
N ARG A 68 -7.50 9.24 13.72
CA ARG A 68 -6.09 8.91 13.45
C ARG A 68 -5.82 8.89 11.96
N SER A 69 -4.85 9.67 11.52
CA SER A 69 -4.41 9.65 10.13
C SER A 69 -3.47 8.49 9.84
N LEU A 70 -3.76 7.76 8.75
CA LEU A 70 -2.99 6.59 8.32
C LEU A 70 -2.36 6.80 6.95
N VAL A 71 -1.20 6.16 6.75
CA VAL A 71 -0.62 5.82 5.45
C VAL A 71 -0.74 4.32 5.27
N PHE A 72 -1.60 3.86 4.39
CA PHE A 72 -1.75 2.44 4.05
C PHE A 72 -1.01 2.11 2.75
N THR A 73 -0.31 0.98 2.70
CA THR A 73 0.37 0.53 1.47
C THR A 73 -0.25 -0.74 0.93
N PHE A 74 -0.49 -0.78 -0.37
CA PHE A 74 -1.17 -1.87 -1.03
C PHE A 74 -0.49 -2.26 -2.36
N ALA A 75 -0.26 -3.54 -2.59
CA ALA A 75 0.08 -4.08 -3.89
C ALA A 75 -1.18 -4.75 -4.45
N PRO A 76 -1.79 -4.21 -5.52
CA PRO A 76 -2.93 -4.87 -6.14
C PRO A 76 -2.55 -6.28 -6.60
N GLU A 77 -3.34 -7.26 -6.20
CA GLU A 77 -3.06 -8.68 -6.47
C GLU A 77 -4.36 -9.47 -6.62
N PRO A 78 -4.37 -10.56 -7.40
CA PRO A 78 -5.58 -11.32 -7.71
C PRO A 78 -6.21 -12.04 -6.50
N SER A 79 -5.45 -12.24 -5.41
CA SER A 79 -5.97 -12.86 -4.18
C SER A 79 -6.76 -11.90 -3.29
N VAL A 80 -6.85 -10.61 -3.65
CA VAL A 80 -7.69 -9.62 -2.97
C VAL A 80 -8.98 -9.45 -3.76
N ALA A 81 -10.12 -9.44 -3.08
CA ALA A 81 -11.41 -9.30 -3.73
C ALA A 81 -11.50 -7.98 -4.51
N GLU A 82 -12.09 -8.05 -5.71
CA GLU A 82 -12.30 -6.87 -6.55
C GLU A 82 -13.03 -5.77 -5.78
N GLY A 83 -12.68 -4.51 -6.04
CA GLY A 83 -13.27 -3.36 -5.36
C GLY A 83 -12.81 -3.13 -3.92
N PHE A 84 -11.82 -3.89 -3.41
CA PHE A 84 -11.29 -3.70 -2.04
C PHE A 84 -10.91 -2.24 -1.75
N ALA A 85 -10.23 -1.56 -2.67
CA ALA A 85 -9.80 -0.18 -2.47
C ALA A 85 -10.99 0.80 -2.31
N LEU A 86 -12.09 0.55 -3.02
CA LEU A 86 -13.32 1.31 -2.88
C LEU A 86 -13.99 1.04 -1.54
N ARG A 87 -14.08 -0.25 -1.12
CA ARG A 87 -14.61 -0.59 0.21
C ARG A 87 -13.77 0.04 1.33
N ALA A 88 -12.45 0.06 1.20
CA ALA A 88 -11.56 0.71 2.16
C ALA A 88 -11.82 2.23 2.25
N ARG A 89 -12.04 2.89 1.10
CA ARG A 89 -12.49 4.29 1.07
C ARG A 89 -13.81 4.48 1.78
N ASP A 90 -14.81 3.68 1.42
CA ASP A 90 -16.18 3.83 1.91
C ASP A 90 -16.25 3.63 3.43
N VAL A 91 -15.50 2.67 3.98
CA VAL A 91 -15.39 2.44 5.43
C VAL A 91 -14.79 3.65 6.15
N VAL A 92 -13.73 4.25 5.60
CA VAL A 92 -13.09 5.44 6.19
C VAL A 92 -14.00 6.66 6.10
N GLU A 93 -14.67 6.86 4.97
CA GLU A 93 -15.54 8.02 4.74
C GLU A 93 -16.85 7.94 5.53
N ALA A 94 -17.41 6.74 5.68
CA ALA A 94 -18.56 6.52 6.57
C ALA A 94 -18.25 6.82 8.04
N ALA A 95 -17.00 6.67 8.46
CA ALA A 95 -16.51 7.04 9.79
C ALA A 95 -16.03 8.52 9.88
N GLY A 96 -16.39 9.38 8.92
CA GLY A 96 -16.07 10.81 8.90
C GLY A 96 -14.65 11.15 8.42
N GLY A 97 -13.88 10.16 7.98
CA GLY A 97 -12.52 10.36 7.44
C GLY A 97 -12.55 10.75 5.96
N ARG A 98 -11.33 10.83 5.38
CA ARG A 98 -11.12 11.03 3.93
C ARG A 98 -10.05 10.10 3.42
N THR A 99 -10.22 9.55 2.21
CA THR A 99 -9.22 8.72 1.55
C THR A 99 -8.62 9.45 0.36
N ARG A 100 -7.28 9.40 0.26
CA ARG A 100 -6.50 9.94 -0.86
C ARG A 100 -5.70 8.79 -1.49
N PHE A 101 -5.91 8.53 -2.77
CA PHE A 101 -5.19 7.51 -3.51
C PHE A 101 -3.91 8.07 -4.13
N VAL A 102 -2.81 7.36 -3.91
CA VAL A 102 -1.49 7.67 -4.48
C VAL A 102 -0.98 6.44 -5.21
N ARG A 103 -0.63 6.60 -6.48
CA ARG A 103 -0.03 5.53 -7.28
C ARG A 103 1.48 5.69 -7.33
N LEU A 104 2.21 4.62 -7.01
CA LEU A 104 3.64 4.54 -7.29
C LEU A 104 3.85 3.62 -8.49
N SER A 105 4.61 4.08 -9.47
CA SER A 105 5.03 3.29 -10.62
C SER A 105 6.52 3.00 -10.60
N VAL A 106 6.89 1.95 -11.32
CA VAL A 106 8.29 1.53 -11.56
C VAL A 106 8.34 0.77 -12.87
N PRO A 107 9.31 1.04 -13.77
CA PRO A 107 9.50 0.25 -14.98
C PRO A 107 9.80 -1.22 -14.67
N ALA A 108 9.35 -2.13 -15.54
CA ALA A 108 9.47 -3.57 -15.32
C ALA A 108 10.91 -4.05 -15.06
N ALA A 109 11.88 -3.52 -15.81
CA ALA A 109 13.29 -3.87 -15.64
C ALA A 109 13.84 -3.47 -14.26
N GLU A 110 13.44 -2.32 -13.75
CA GLU A 110 13.82 -1.85 -12.42
C GLU A 110 13.05 -2.58 -11.31
N GLN A 111 11.79 -2.91 -11.56
CA GLN A 111 10.98 -3.75 -10.67
C GLN A 111 11.66 -5.10 -10.42
N GLU A 112 12.12 -5.77 -11.49
CA GLU A 112 12.81 -7.07 -11.40
C GLU A 112 14.11 -6.98 -10.59
N LYS A 113 14.92 -5.93 -10.81
CA LYS A 113 16.14 -5.68 -10.01
C LYS A 113 15.82 -5.50 -8.53
N ARG A 114 14.81 -4.67 -8.22
CA ARG A 114 14.38 -4.42 -6.84
C ARG A 114 13.78 -5.64 -6.18
N LEU A 115 13.14 -6.53 -6.95
CA LEU A 115 12.49 -7.72 -6.43
C LEU A 115 13.49 -8.67 -5.74
N VAL A 116 14.68 -8.84 -6.30
CA VAL A 116 15.72 -9.74 -5.79
C VAL A 116 16.68 -9.07 -4.78
N ALA A 117 16.48 -7.80 -4.48
CA ALA A 117 17.34 -7.06 -3.55
C ALA A 117 17.27 -7.65 -2.12
N PRO A 118 18.41 -7.73 -1.38
CA PRO A 118 18.46 -8.27 -0.01
C PRO A 118 17.47 -7.60 0.95
N SER A 119 17.20 -6.30 0.78
CA SER A 119 16.25 -5.52 1.58
C SER A 119 14.79 -6.02 1.53
N ARG A 120 14.49 -6.94 0.62
CA ARG A 120 13.16 -7.58 0.53
C ARG A 120 13.04 -8.85 1.37
N ALA A 121 14.08 -9.25 2.09
CA ALA A 121 14.00 -10.39 3.01
C ALA A 121 13.07 -10.15 4.21
N GLU A 122 12.76 -8.88 4.51
CA GLU A 122 11.78 -8.51 5.53
C GLU A 122 10.36 -8.81 5.04
N PHE A 123 9.53 -9.36 5.92
CA PHE A 123 8.13 -9.73 5.67
C PHE A 123 7.96 -10.80 4.56
N GLY A 124 6.78 -11.40 4.47
CA GLY A 124 6.42 -12.39 3.44
C GLY A 124 6.26 -11.81 2.02
N LYS A 125 7.22 -10.97 1.57
CA LYS A 125 7.18 -10.31 0.26
C LYS A 125 7.53 -11.25 -0.87
N LEU A 126 6.87 -11.09 -2.02
CA LEU A 126 7.23 -11.79 -3.25
C LEU A 126 8.69 -11.52 -3.63
N ARG A 127 9.48 -12.59 -3.87
CA ARG A 127 10.91 -12.53 -4.26
C ARG A 127 11.22 -13.38 -5.49
N SER A 128 10.29 -14.20 -5.96
CA SER A 128 10.47 -15.03 -7.16
C SER A 128 10.22 -14.22 -8.41
N LEU A 129 11.24 -14.11 -9.27
CA LEU A 129 11.13 -13.50 -10.60
C LEU A 129 10.20 -14.28 -11.51
N ASP A 130 10.31 -15.62 -11.47
CA ASP A 130 9.49 -16.48 -12.31
C ASP A 130 8.01 -16.33 -12.00
N LEU A 131 7.66 -16.34 -10.70
CA LEU A 131 6.29 -16.11 -10.26
C LEU A 131 5.80 -14.68 -10.59
N LEU A 132 6.66 -13.66 -10.48
CA LEU A 132 6.31 -12.30 -10.91
C LEU A 132 5.99 -12.25 -12.41
N ARG A 133 6.79 -12.92 -13.23
CA ARG A 133 6.60 -12.96 -14.69
C ARG A 133 5.35 -13.74 -15.08
N GLU A 134 5.13 -14.88 -14.44
CA GLU A 134 3.95 -15.72 -14.64
C GLU A 134 2.65 -14.95 -14.31
N LEU A 135 2.62 -14.22 -13.21
CA LEU A 135 1.44 -13.49 -12.74
C LEU A 135 1.37 -12.03 -13.24
N ARG A 136 2.28 -11.60 -14.13
CA ARG A 136 2.39 -10.19 -14.56
C ARG A 136 1.08 -9.62 -15.07
N GLU A 137 0.36 -10.33 -15.94
CA GLU A 137 -0.91 -9.86 -16.47
C GLU A 137 -2.00 -9.78 -15.41
N GLN A 138 -2.03 -10.70 -14.46
CA GLN A 138 -2.99 -10.69 -13.36
C GLN A 138 -2.74 -9.50 -12.42
N PHE A 139 -1.47 -9.21 -12.09
CA PHE A 139 -1.09 -8.01 -11.34
C PHE A 139 -1.45 -6.73 -12.08
N ALA A 140 -1.18 -6.67 -13.39
CA ALA A 140 -1.53 -5.52 -14.22
C ALA A 140 -3.05 -5.31 -14.30
N ALA A 141 -3.83 -6.37 -14.41
CA ALA A 141 -5.29 -6.31 -14.38
C ALA A 141 -5.80 -5.79 -13.02
N ALA A 142 -5.28 -6.31 -11.91
CA ALA A 142 -5.62 -5.85 -10.57
C ALA A 142 -5.24 -4.37 -10.35
N GLU A 143 -4.11 -3.92 -10.92
CA GLU A 143 -3.71 -2.51 -10.84
C GLU A 143 -4.61 -1.60 -11.69
N ARG A 144 -5.05 -2.04 -12.88
CA ARG A 144 -5.99 -1.28 -13.71
C ARG A 144 -7.37 -1.10 -13.06
N ALA A 145 -7.77 -2.03 -12.20
CA ALA A 145 -9.03 -1.96 -11.46
C ALA A 145 -8.96 -1.03 -10.22
N MET A 146 -7.79 -0.44 -9.92
CA MET A 146 -7.67 0.50 -8.81
C MET A 146 -8.33 1.83 -9.11
N PRO A 147 -8.83 2.55 -8.08
CA PRO A 147 -9.35 3.90 -8.24
C PRO A 147 -8.32 4.85 -8.84
N GLU A 148 -8.80 5.85 -9.59
CA GLU A 148 -7.94 6.91 -10.13
C GLU A 148 -7.18 7.63 -9.01
N PRO A 149 -5.84 7.73 -9.10
CA PRO A 149 -5.05 8.37 -8.07
C PRO A 149 -5.09 9.89 -8.18
N GLN A 150 -5.12 10.60 -7.05
CA GLN A 150 -4.92 12.04 -7.01
C GLN A 150 -3.45 12.42 -7.29
N VAL A 151 -2.52 11.49 -7.05
CA VAL A 151 -1.07 11.69 -7.27
C VAL A 151 -0.47 10.41 -7.83
N ALA A 152 0.29 10.54 -8.92
CA ALA A 152 1.10 9.46 -9.48
C ALA A 152 2.59 9.83 -9.41
N ILE A 153 3.42 8.91 -8.91
CA ILE A 153 4.87 9.09 -8.72
C ILE A 153 5.62 7.96 -9.41
N ASP A 154 6.57 8.30 -10.25
CA ASP A 154 7.58 7.34 -10.72
C ASP A 154 8.75 7.30 -9.73
N THR A 155 8.92 6.14 -9.10
CA THR A 155 9.96 5.95 -8.07
C THR A 155 11.35 5.66 -8.63
N CYS A 156 11.53 5.69 -9.96
CA CYS A 156 12.86 5.69 -10.59
C CYS A 156 13.43 7.09 -10.69
N THR A 157 12.57 8.11 -10.77
CA THR A 157 12.99 9.50 -10.99
C THR A 157 13.12 10.29 -9.68
N LEU A 158 12.51 9.81 -8.59
CA LEU A 158 12.50 10.49 -7.30
C LEU A 158 13.04 9.59 -6.19
N ALA A 159 13.92 10.15 -5.35
CA ALA A 159 14.29 9.51 -4.10
C ALA A 159 13.07 9.41 -3.17
N PRO A 160 13.01 8.43 -2.24
CA PRO A 160 11.83 8.22 -1.37
C PRO A 160 11.41 9.47 -0.58
N ALA A 161 12.37 10.25 -0.08
CA ALA A 161 12.09 11.48 0.63
C ALA A 161 11.50 12.58 -0.27
N ASP A 162 11.95 12.66 -1.54
CA ASP A 162 11.40 13.60 -2.53
C ASP A 162 10.01 13.18 -2.98
N ALA A 163 9.79 11.89 -3.18
CA ALA A 163 8.48 11.33 -3.46
C ALA A 163 7.48 11.66 -2.33
N ALA A 164 7.88 11.49 -1.07
CA ALA A 164 7.04 11.84 0.08
C ALA A 164 6.75 13.35 0.14
N ARG A 165 7.73 14.22 -0.12
CA ARG A 165 7.52 15.67 -0.21
C ARG A 165 6.56 16.05 -1.33
N ALA A 166 6.68 15.43 -2.49
CA ALA A 166 5.76 15.65 -3.62
C ALA A 166 4.32 15.27 -3.25
N ILE A 167 4.13 14.15 -2.56
CA ILE A 167 2.81 13.70 -2.07
C ILE A 167 2.24 14.71 -1.06
N VAL A 168 3.03 15.15 -0.07
CA VAL A 168 2.62 16.16 0.91
C VAL A 168 2.13 17.43 0.22
N LYS A 169 2.91 17.93 -0.73
CA LYS A 169 2.57 19.15 -1.51
C LYS A 169 1.30 18.97 -2.33
N ALA A 170 1.22 17.89 -3.11
CA ALA A 170 0.09 17.65 -4.01
C ALA A 170 -1.24 17.42 -3.29
N LEU A 171 -1.21 16.76 -2.12
CA LEU A 171 -2.39 16.48 -1.31
C LEU A 171 -2.65 17.52 -0.23
N ALA A 172 -1.83 18.56 -0.12
CA ALA A 172 -1.87 19.59 0.94
C ALA A 172 -1.96 18.96 2.34
N LEU A 173 -1.10 17.95 2.61
CA LEU A 173 -1.11 17.27 3.90
C LEU A 173 -0.45 18.13 4.98
N PRO A 174 -0.92 18.03 6.25
CA PRO A 174 -0.27 18.71 7.36
C PRO A 174 1.12 18.12 7.60
N LEU A 175 2.06 18.95 8.00
CA LEU A 175 3.36 18.51 8.50
C LEU A 175 3.27 18.22 9.99
N ALA A 176 4.09 17.28 10.46
CA ALA A 176 4.26 17.06 11.88
C ALA A 176 4.79 18.32 12.56
N SER A 177 4.21 18.72 13.68
CA SER A 177 4.78 19.77 14.50
C SER A 177 6.16 19.36 14.98
N THR A 178 7.17 20.16 14.71
CA THR A 178 8.51 19.96 15.28
C THR A 178 8.40 20.14 16.81
N LYS A 179 8.57 19.04 17.55
CA LYS A 179 8.71 19.11 19.01
C LYS A 179 10.10 19.58 19.37
#